data_d5a89790d0dd6bc717968ef490d1a2d8
#
_entry.id   d5a89790d0dd6bc717968ef490d1a2d8
#
_cell.length_a   1.000
_cell.length_b   1.000
_cell.length_c   1.000
_cell.angle_alpha   90.00
_cell.angle_beta   90.00
_cell.angle_gamma   90.00
#
_symmetry.space_group_name_H-M   'P 1'
#
loop_
_entity.id
_entity.type
_entity.pdbx_description
1 polymer ?
#
loop_
_entity_poly.entity_id
_entity_poly.type
_entity_poly.pdbx_seq_one_letter_code
_entity_poly.pdbx_strand_id
1 'polypeptide(L)'
;MGEKKKGSIGQKFKDGWKKVVNNPSFTIKEQFGFSAGIMGNSMAQDVEAYALTLFLTRFMGIAAAYVLILQMVAKIANIIVDPLAGVILDRKGKNGRSRAKMFSLVTPFPLAVSSILLFVVPKIGLTARIVYVFVFYMIYCVTDGFYDMSLNTISARMTTNPKDRKNFYTVAQFASTLGGMLPSGLIPVFVALYMDKEALIYLIFAIFFGAVGFALMIIPYFTLQEKTAAAWRKQPKVEMNFKALMLNKPMWCLIGSQVVDSVRQVCYSGLAYFYLETLDAFWMASVAGTISATLSYLGIAAVPFIGSKLSSRDIIMYGYFYTGILYIIFLLVGYRSLVVVALIIGFAGLPNGAMSSCRNILMADSTDYMEYMTWKKYGEPVRSEAMVFALRSTAARISGLWKSLLFPAGLVIIGYVSAKSFGSTTISVVQSAKTLNGIFYLITLSGIAGNIIPGIIMSFDNYTGKRKEKILEELYEMRAKRQAEWDAKVKEGGAVQ
;
A
#
# COMPACT_ATOMS: atom_id res chain seq x y z
N MET A 1 -2.61 12.85 48.87
CA MET A 1 -2.99 11.65 48.06
C MET A 1 -4.08 12.08 47.11
N GLY A 2 -3.74 12.35 45.85
CA GLY A 2 -4.68 12.81 44.81
C GLY A 2 -5.19 11.63 44.02
N GLU A 3 -6.47 11.36 44.10
CA GLU A 3 -7.20 10.39 43.31
C GLU A 3 -7.03 10.72 41.79
N LYS A 4 -6.30 9.90 41.06
CA LYS A 4 -6.34 9.90 39.60
C LYS A 4 -7.72 9.36 39.18
N LYS A 5 -8.68 10.24 38.86
CA LYS A 5 -9.92 9.89 38.16
C LYS A 5 -9.58 9.06 36.93
N LYS A 6 -9.88 7.77 36.96
CA LYS A 6 -9.85 6.89 35.80
C LYS A 6 -10.93 7.37 34.82
N GLY A 7 -10.55 8.18 33.85
CA GLY A 7 -11.46 8.60 32.78
C GLY A 7 -12.05 7.37 32.07
N SER A 8 -13.31 7.44 31.66
CA SER A 8 -14.00 6.38 30.91
C SER A 8 -13.23 6.02 29.64
N ILE A 9 -13.39 4.78 29.14
CA ILE A 9 -12.73 4.31 27.91
C ILE A 9 -12.99 5.29 26.76
N GLY A 10 -14.21 5.84 26.65
CA GLY A 10 -14.56 6.85 25.64
C GLY A 10 -13.81 8.19 25.80
N GLN A 11 -13.48 8.58 27.02
CA GLN A 11 -12.73 9.80 27.29
C GLN A 11 -11.24 9.63 26.95
N LYS A 12 -10.68 8.45 27.25
CA LYS A 12 -9.30 8.08 26.83
C LYS A 12 -9.18 7.98 25.32
N PHE A 13 -10.22 7.48 24.64
CA PHE A 13 -10.29 7.43 23.19
C PHE A 13 -10.32 8.85 22.58
N LYS A 14 -11.21 9.73 23.07
CA LYS A 14 -11.28 11.14 22.64
C LYS A 14 -9.98 11.89 22.88
N ASP A 15 -9.34 11.70 24.03
CA ASP A 15 -8.07 12.36 24.35
C ASP A 15 -6.90 11.79 23.50
N GLY A 16 -6.93 10.50 23.20
CA GLY A 16 -6.00 9.88 22.25
C GLY A 16 -6.14 10.47 20.86
N TRP A 17 -7.35 10.57 20.34
CA TRP A 17 -7.60 11.17 19.02
C TRP A 17 -7.31 12.67 18.97
N LYS A 18 -7.58 13.44 20.03
CA LYS A 18 -7.14 14.84 20.12
C LYS A 18 -5.62 14.98 20.01
N LYS A 19 -4.84 14.06 20.62
CA LYS A 19 -3.37 14.06 20.49
C LYS A 19 -2.92 13.66 19.09
N VAL A 20 -3.68 12.83 18.37
CA VAL A 20 -3.40 12.46 16.99
C VAL A 20 -3.62 13.64 16.04
N VAL A 21 -4.70 14.39 16.27
CA VAL A 21 -5.08 15.56 15.44
C VAL A 21 -4.25 16.80 15.78
N ASN A 22 -3.99 17.07 17.08
CA ASN A 22 -3.19 18.20 17.55
C ASN A 22 -1.74 17.76 17.80
N ASN A 23 -0.99 17.54 16.72
CA ASN A 23 0.40 17.12 16.81
C ASN A 23 1.33 18.34 16.76
N PRO A 24 2.32 18.48 17.66
CA PRO A 24 3.24 19.60 17.65
C PRO A 24 4.15 19.64 16.42
N SER A 25 4.40 18.50 15.76
CA SER A 25 5.25 18.40 14.58
C SER A 25 4.56 18.74 13.27
N PHE A 26 3.23 18.73 13.24
CA PHE A 26 2.40 18.97 12.04
C PHE A 26 1.31 19.96 12.30
N THR A 27 1.01 20.78 11.32
CA THR A 27 -0.20 21.58 11.30
C THR A 27 -1.38 20.72 10.82
N ILE A 28 -2.60 21.08 11.23
CA ILE A 28 -3.84 20.44 10.74
C ILE A 28 -3.91 20.52 9.21
N LYS A 29 -3.42 21.61 8.61
CA LYS A 29 -3.36 21.79 7.15
C LYS A 29 -2.47 20.74 6.48
N GLU A 30 -1.30 20.44 7.06
CA GLU A 30 -0.38 19.42 6.55
C GLU A 30 -0.97 18.02 6.67
N GLN A 31 -1.60 17.70 7.81
CA GLN A 31 -2.27 16.42 8.01
C GLN A 31 -3.42 16.22 7.02
N PHE A 32 -4.26 17.24 6.85
CA PHE A 32 -5.35 17.21 5.88
C PHE A 32 -4.83 17.07 4.45
N GLY A 33 -3.82 17.85 4.07
CA GLY A 33 -3.26 17.83 2.72
C GLY A 33 -2.70 16.46 2.34
N PHE A 34 -1.92 15.84 3.23
CA PHE A 34 -1.40 14.50 2.97
C PHE A 34 -2.51 13.46 2.86
N SER A 35 -3.47 13.51 3.79
CA SER A 35 -4.61 12.59 3.79
C SER A 35 -5.49 12.75 2.54
N ALA A 36 -5.71 13.99 2.09
CA ALA A 36 -6.44 14.28 0.86
C ALA A 36 -5.72 13.72 -0.38
N GLY A 37 -4.40 13.92 -0.47
CA GLY A 37 -3.61 13.39 -1.58
C GLY A 37 -3.65 11.86 -1.67
N ILE A 38 -3.48 11.17 -0.55
CA ILE A 38 -3.59 9.70 -0.49
C ILE A 38 -5.02 9.24 -0.81
N MET A 39 -6.04 9.92 -0.30
CA MET A 39 -7.44 9.61 -0.60
C MET A 39 -7.74 9.72 -2.09
N GLY A 40 -7.30 10.81 -2.74
CA GLY A 40 -7.47 11.01 -4.19
C GLY A 40 -6.76 9.93 -5.02
N ASN A 41 -5.55 9.57 -4.64
CA ASN A 41 -4.81 8.48 -5.29
C ASN A 41 -5.50 7.12 -5.12
N SER A 42 -6.00 6.81 -3.91
CA SER A 42 -6.73 5.57 -3.65
C SER A 42 -8.05 5.49 -4.43
N MET A 43 -8.74 6.62 -4.64
CA MET A 43 -9.92 6.67 -5.52
C MET A 43 -9.58 6.26 -6.94
N ALA A 44 -8.52 6.83 -7.53
CA ALA A 44 -8.09 6.51 -8.89
C ALA A 44 -7.69 5.04 -9.04
N GLN A 45 -6.92 4.50 -8.07
CA GLN A 45 -6.49 3.11 -8.06
C GLN A 45 -7.67 2.13 -7.91
N ASP A 46 -8.68 2.47 -7.11
CA ASP A 46 -9.83 1.57 -6.90
C ASP A 46 -10.78 1.57 -8.10
N VAL A 47 -10.99 2.71 -8.77
CA VAL A 47 -11.72 2.76 -10.05
C VAL A 47 -11.05 1.85 -11.08
N GLU A 48 -9.73 1.90 -11.22
CA GLU A 48 -8.96 1.04 -12.12
C GLU A 48 -9.10 -0.43 -11.72
N ALA A 49 -8.83 -0.75 -10.46
CA ALA A 49 -8.81 -2.12 -9.97
C ALA A 49 -10.16 -2.81 -10.07
N TYR A 50 -11.26 -2.08 -9.81
CA TYR A 50 -12.61 -2.62 -9.78
C TYR A 50 -13.24 -2.69 -11.17
N ALA A 51 -13.15 -1.61 -11.94
CA ALA A 51 -13.98 -1.42 -13.12
C ALA A 51 -13.26 -1.70 -14.45
N LEU A 52 -11.92 -1.47 -14.52
CA LEU A 52 -11.22 -1.44 -15.80
C LEU A 52 -11.27 -2.77 -16.55
N THR A 53 -10.95 -3.88 -15.91
CA THR A 53 -10.91 -5.20 -16.58
C THR A 53 -12.27 -5.56 -17.16
N LEU A 54 -13.34 -5.34 -16.40
CA LEU A 54 -14.71 -5.60 -16.83
C LEU A 54 -15.11 -4.67 -17.98
N PHE A 55 -14.78 -3.39 -17.89
CA PHE A 55 -15.07 -2.41 -18.92
C PHE A 55 -14.37 -2.74 -20.26
N LEU A 56 -13.08 -3.08 -20.22
CA LEU A 56 -12.30 -3.43 -21.41
C LEU A 56 -12.82 -4.69 -22.11
N THR A 57 -13.21 -5.70 -21.34
CA THR A 57 -13.71 -6.95 -21.90
C THR A 57 -15.14 -6.84 -22.42
N ARG A 58 -16.04 -6.18 -21.69
CA ARG A 58 -17.47 -6.13 -22.00
C ARG A 58 -17.82 -5.04 -23.03
N PHE A 59 -17.22 -3.85 -22.90
CA PHE A 59 -17.60 -2.68 -23.74
C PHE A 59 -16.60 -2.35 -24.84
N MET A 60 -15.32 -2.60 -24.62
CA MET A 60 -14.32 -2.41 -25.69
C MET A 60 -14.14 -3.64 -26.57
N GLY A 61 -14.67 -4.81 -26.16
CA GLY A 61 -14.55 -6.05 -26.93
C GLY A 61 -13.14 -6.64 -26.95
N ILE A 62 -12.29 -6.24 -25.98
CA ILE A 62 -10.91 -6.73 -25.88
C ILE A 62 -10.94 -8.06 -25.11
N ALA A 63 -10.41 -9.14 -25.72
CA ALA A 63 -10.39 -10.44 -25.06
C ALA A 63 -9.59 -10.38 -23.74
N ALA A 64 -10.08 -11.06 -22.70
CA ALA A 64 -9.48 -11.07 -21.36
C ALA A 64 -7.99 -11.40 -21.36
N ALA A 65 -7.53 -12.27 -22.27
CA ALA A 65 -6.12 -12.59 -22.43
C ALA A 65 -5.24 -11.36 -22.78
N TYR A 66 -5.73 -10.49 -23.68
CA TYR A 66 -5.00 -9.24 -24.00
C TYR A 66 -4.99 -8.27 -22.83
N VAL A 67 -6.08 -8.19 -22.05
CA VAL A 67 -6.13 -7.36 -20.84
C VAL A 67 -5.14 -7.86 -19.79
N LEU A 68 -5.03 -9.17 -19.60
CA LEU A 68 -4.04 -9.77 -18.70
C LEU A 68 -2.61 -9.46 -19.16
N ILE A 69 -2.30 -9.64 -20.46
CA ILE A 69 -0.99 -9.31 -21.02
C ILE A 69 -0.67 -7.84 -20.80
N LEU A 70 -1.62 -6.94 -21.07
CA LEU A 70 -1.49 -5.51 -20.84
C LEU A 70 -1.10 -5.19 -19.38
N GLN A 71 -1.84 -5.74 -18.43
CA GLN A 71 -1.58 -5.53 -17.00
C GLN A 71 -0.23 -6.12 -16.57
N MET A 72 0.16 -7.28 -17.11
CA MET A 72 1.47 -7.88 -16.84
C MET A 72 2.61 -7.01 -17.38
N VAL A 73 2.51 -6.55 -18.63
CA VAL A 73 3.53 -5.67 -19.25
C VAL A 73 3.67 -4.37 -18.46
N ALA A 74 2.57 -3.76 -18.04
CA ALA A 74 2.61 -2.53 -17.23
C ALA A 74 3.27 -2.77 -15.86
N LYS A 75 2.98 -3.89 -15.20
CA LYS A 75 3.65 -4.25 -13.92
C LYS A 75 5.15 -4.46 -14.10
N ILE A 76 5.57 -5.13 -15.18
CA ILE A 76 6.99 -5.35 -15.50
C ILE A 76 7.68 -4.01 -15.80
N ALA A 77 7.05 -3.15 -16.62
CA ALA A 77 7.59 -1.83 -16.92
C ALA A 77 7.81 -0.99 -15.65
N ASN A 78 6.85 -1.03 -14.71
CA ASN A 78 6.97 -0.31 -13.45
C ASN A 78 8.06 -0.86 -12.53
N ILE A 79 8.40 -2.16 -12.58
CA ILE A 79 9.54 -2.72 -11.86
C ILE A 79 10.85 -2.00 -12.26
N ILE A 80 10.96 -1.56 -13.51
CA ILE A 80 12.11 -0.82 -14.03
C ILE A 80 11.97 0.67 -13.72
N VAL A 81 10.77 1.23 -13.92
CA VAL A 81 10.51 2.68 -13.78
C VAL A 81 10.58 3.12 -12.31
N ASP A 82 10.08 2.33 -11.36
CA ASP A 82 10.04 2.71 -9.94
C ASP A 82 11.43 3.04 -9.35
N PRO A 83 12.49 2.22 -9.52
CA PRO A 83 13.82 2.58 -9.05
C PRO A 83 14.39 3.85 -9.73
N LEU A 84 14.13 4.02 -11.03
CA LEU A 84 14.55 5.23 -11.75
C LEU A 84 13.83 6.47 -11.23
N ALA A 85 12.53 6.37 -10.97
CA ALA A 85 11.75 7.44 -10.35
C ALA A 85 12.31 7.79 -8.96
N GLY A 86 12.67 6.80 -8.15
CA GLY A 86 13.31 7.02 -6.84
C GLY A 86 14.58 7.87 -6.95
N VAL A 87 15.47 7.54 -7.90
CA VAL A 87 16.69 8.33 -8.16
C VAL A 87 16.37 9.76 -8.60
N ILE A 88 15.35 9.93 -9.46
CA ILE A 88 14.93 11.25 -9.96
C ILE A 88 14.37 12.12 -8.84
N LEU A 89 13.54 11.55 -7.96
CA LEU A 89 12.87 12.27 -6.88
C LEU A 89 13.81 12.65 -5.74
N ASP A 90 14.88 11.88 -5.50
CA ASP A 90 15.87 12.18 -4.48
C ASP A 90 16.84 13.32 -4.87
N ARG A 91 16.92 13.64 -6.16
CA ARG A 91 17.76 14.76 -6.63
C ARG A 91 17.12 16.12 -6.33
N LYS A 92 17.92 17.12 -6.01
CA LYS A 92 17.46 18.51 -5.91
C LYS A 92 17.03 19.02 -7.29
N GLY A 93 15.93 19.75 -7.34
CA GLY A 93 15.49 20.48 -8.52
C GLY A 93 16.32 21.76 -8.75
N LYS A 94 16.08 22.42 -9.88
CA LYS A 94 16.61 23.76 -10.15
C LYS A 94 16.15 24.71 -9.02
N ASN A 95 16.99 25.61 -8.59
CA ASN A 95 16.73 26.58 -7.49
C ASN A 95 16.49 25.94 -6.11
N GLY A 96 17.07 24.77 -5.81
CA GLY A 96 16.99 24.15 -4.48
C GLY A 96 15.61 23.58 -4.11
N ARG A 97 14.61 23.64 -5.01
CA ARG A 97 13.28 23.09 -4.78
C ARG A 97 13.30 21.56 -4.78
N SER A 98 12.47 20.94 -3.96
CA SER A 98 12.30 19.50 -3.94
C SER A 98 11.66 19.01 -5.23
N ARG A 99 12.27 18.00 -5.86
CA ARG A 99 11.67 17.34 -7.03
C ARG A 99 10.41 16.56 -6.64
N ALA A 100 10.40 15.89 -5.49
CA ALA A 100 9.24 15.18 -4.99
C ALA A 100 8.03 16.13 -4.90
N LYS A 101 8.23 17.35 -4.33
CA LYS A 101 7.17 18.35 -4.28
C LYS A 101 6.70 18.82 -5.64
N MET A 102 7.60 18.96 -6.62
CA MET A 102 7.22 19.32 -7.99
C MET A 102 6.40 18.21 -8.67
N PHE A 103 6.83 16.96 -8.51
CA PHE A 103 6.11 15.82 -9.09
C PHE A 103 4.72 15.63 -8.47
N SER A 104 4.52 15.92 -7.18
CA SER A 104 3.18 15.88 -6.56
C SER A 104 2.19 16.90 -7.16
N LEU A 105 2.68 17.92 -7.88
CA LEU A 105 1.82 18.86 -8.64
C LEU A 105 1.59 18.41 -10.09
N VAL A 106 2.63 17.88 -10.75
CA VAL A 106 2.60 17.62 -12.19
C VAL A 106 1.91 16.28 -12.50
N THR A 107 2.14 15.24 -11.69
CA THR A 107 1.62 13.88 -11.96
C THR A 107 0.11 13.72 -11.83
N PRO A 108 -0.64 14.44 -10.97
CA PRO A 108 -2.09 14.30 -10.88
C PRO A 108 -2.84 14.56 -12.19
N PHE A 109 -2.36 15.50 -13.02
CA PHE A 109 -3.03 15.84 -14.27
C PHE A 109 -3.00 14.69 -15.28
N PRO A 110 -1.83 14.16 -15.71
CA PRO A 110 -1.82 13.04 -16.64
C PRO A 110 -2.43 11.76 -16.05
N LEU A 111 -2.39 11.57 -14.72
CA LEU A 111 -3.04 10.45 -14.05
C LEU A 111 -4.56 10.54 -14.18
N ALA A 112 -5.17 11.68 -13.87
CA ALA A 112 -6.61 11.88 -13.99
C ALA A 112 -7.09 11.78 -15.44
N VAL A 113 -6.37 12.40 -16.37
CA VAL A 113 -6.70 12.35 -17.81
C VAL A 113 -6.62 10.92 -18.33
N SER A 114 -5.55 10.19 -18.05
CA SER A 114 -5.41 8.80 -18.50
C SER A 114 -6.44 7.88 -17.85
N SER A 115 -6.76 8.08 -16.57
CA SER A 115 -7.82 7.33 -15.87
C SER A 115 -9.17 7.52 -16.57
N ILE A 116 -9.56 8.73 -16.95
CA ILE A 116 -10.82 9.00 -17.65
C ILE A 116 -10.81 8.40 -19.06
N LEU A 117 -9.72 8.57 -19.81
CA LEU A 117 -9.60 8.10 -21.18
C LEU A 117 -9.67 6.57 -21.28
N LEU A 118 -9.25 5.82 -20.26
CA LEU A 118 -9.40 4.38 -20.21
C LEU A 118 -10.86 3.91 -20.22
N PHE A 119 -11.82 4.75 -19.84
CA PHE A 119 -13.26 4.47 -19.86
C PHE A 119 -14.00 5.11 -21.05
N VAL A 120 -13.27 5.62 -22.04
CA VAL A 120 -13.84 6.11 -23.30
C VAL A 120 -13.74 5.01 -24.35
N VAL A 121 -14.85 4.64 -24.98
CA VAL A 121 -14.87 3.66 -26.09
C VAL A 121 -14.64 4.39 -27.42
N PRO A 122 -13.42 4.38 -27.98
CA PRO A 122 -13.17 5.05 -29.26
C PRO A 122 -13.81 4.28 -30.41
N LYS A 123 -14.37 4.99 -31.39
CA LYS A 123 -14.97 4.42 -32.61
C LYS A 123 -13.89 4.05 -33.66
N ILE A 124 -12.98 3.16 -33.30
CA ILE A 124 -11.86 2.69 -34.12
C ILE A 124 -11.80 1.18 -34.16
N GLY A 125 -11.02 0.60 -35.05
CA GLY A 125 -10.87 -0.86 -35.16
C GLY A 125 -10.26 -1.49 -33.91
N LEU A 126 -10.48 -2.80 -33.71
CA LEU A 126 -10.09 -3.51 -32.48
C LEU A 126 -8.59 -3.39 -32.16
N THR A 127 -7.72 -3.55 -33.16
CA THR A 127 -6.26 -3.41 -32.98
C THR A 127 -5.88 -2.02 -32.48
N ALA A 128 -6.49 -0.97 -33.07
CA ALA A 128 -6.24 0.40 -32.65
C ALA A 128 -6.77 0.68 -31.23
N ARG A 129 -7.89 0.04 -30.80
CA ARG A 129 -8.39 0.09 -29.41
C ARG A 129 -7.40 -0.53 -28.43
N ILE A 130 -6.81 -1.68 -28.77
CA ILE A 130 -5.81 -2.33 -27.91
C ILE A 130 -4.59 -1.41 -27.73
N VAL A 131 -4.07 -0.80 -28.81
CA VAL A 131 -2.96 0.16 -28.74
C VAL A 131 -3.35 1.38 -27.92
N TYR A 132 -4.54 1.94 -28.12
CA TYR A 132 -5.08 3.05 -27.36
C TYR A 132 -5.08 2.76 -25.84
N VAL A 133 -5.66 1.64 -25.43
CA VAL A 133 -5.71 1.23 -24.03
C VAL A 133 -4.30 1.01 -23.48
N PHE A 134 -3.41 0.39 -24.26
CA PHE A 134 -2.03 0.16 -23.84
C PHE A 134 -1.30 1.47 -23.52
N VAL A 135 -1.41 2.47 -24.40
CA VAL A 135 -0.73 3.77 -24.23
C VAL A 135 -1.26 4.49 -22.96
N PHE A 136 -2.59 4.62 -22.83
CA PHE A 136 -3.16 5.33 -21.68
C PHE A 136 -2.99 4.58 -20.37
N TYR A 137 -3.01 3.25 -20.39
CA TYR A 137 -2.75 2.44 -19.19
C TYR A 137 -1.29 2.56 -18.75
N MET A 138 -0.34 2.60 -19.69
CA MET A 138 1.07 2.83 -19.36
C MET A 138 1.29 4.24 -18.76
N ILE A 139 0.66 5.27 -19.32
CA ILE A 139 0.73 6.63 -18.76
C ILE A 139 0.16 6.63 -17.33
N TYR A 140 -1.01 6.02 -17.15
CA TYR A 140 -1.65 5.88 -15.83
C TYR A 140 -0.70 5.21 -14.81
N CYS A 141 -0.19 4.03 -15.13
CA CYS A 141 0.66 3.28 -14.21
C CYS A 141 1.94 4.01 -13.83
N VAL A 142 2.61 4.65 -14.80
CA VAL A 142 3.84 5.42 -14.55
C VAL A 142 3.56 6.64 -13.68
N THR A 143 2.51 7.40 -13.99
CA THR A 143 2.17 8.62 -13.24
C THR A 143 1.67 8.32 -11.85
N ASP A 144 0.91 7.24 -11.64
CA ASP A 144 0.50 6.71 -10.33
C ASP A 144 1.71 6.39 -9.46
N GLY A 145 2.68 5.64 -10.00
CA GLY A 145 3.92 5.32 -9.29
C GLY A 145 4.73 6.54 -8.88
N PHE A 146 4.89 7.52 -9.77
CA PHE A 146 5.58 8.78 -9.45
C PHE A 146 4.84 9.60 -8.38
N TYR A 147 3.51 9.65 -8.45
CA TYR A 147 2.71 10.37 -7.46
C TYR A 147 2.82 9.74 -6.06
N ASP A 148 2.60 8.42 -5.95
CA ASP A 148 2.70 7.68 -4.69
C ASP A 148 4.10 7.85 -4.05
N MET A 149 5.16 7.67 -4.84
CA MET A 149 6.52 7.86 -4.36
C MET A 149 6.80 9.31 -3.92
N SER A 150 6.26 10.30 -4.64
CA SER A 150 6.41 11.72 -4.30
C SER A 150 5.80 12.02 -2.94
N LEU A 151 4.56 11.60 -2.69
CA LEU A 151 3.88 11.78 -1.40
C LEU A 151 4.62 11.09 -0.25
N ASN A 152 5.02 9.84 -0.44
CA ASN A 152 5.74 9.08 0.56
C ASN A 152 7.11 9.70 0.87
N THR A 153 7.82 10.21 -0.14
CA THR A 153 9.09 10.91 0.03
C THR A 153 8.92 12.21 0.83
N ILE A 154 7.91 13.03 0.50
CA ILE A 154 7.63 14.28 1.21
C ILE A 154 7.29 13.96 2.67
N SER A 155 6.40 13.00 2.92
CA SER A 155 5.98 12.63 4.27
C SER A 155 7.14 12.15 5.15
N ALA A 156 8.08 11.39 4.59
CA ALA A 156 9.29 10.97 5.30
C ALA A 156 10.22 12.13 5.65
N ARG A 157 10.15 13.27 4.92
CA ARG A 157 10.92 14.50 5.15
C ARG A 157 10.22 15.51 6.06
N MET A 158 8.98 15.27 6.47
CA MET A 158 8.23 16.23 7.31
C MET A 158 8.62 16.15 8.77
N THR A 159 8.89 14.96 9.32
CA THR A 159 9.29 14.79 10.73
C THR A 159 10.26 13.65 10.93
N THR A 160 11.11 13.83 11.92
CA THR A 160 12.01 12.79 12.43
C THR A 160 11.46 12.09 13.67
N ASN A 161 10.38 12.63 14.28
CA ASN A 161 9.79 12.06 15.49
C ASN A 161 8.95 10.82 15.15
N PRO A 162 9.31 9.60 15.64
CA PRO A 162 8.59 8.37 15.31
C PRO A 162 7.15 8.33 15.82
N LYS A 163 6.86 8.98 16.95
CA LYS A 163 5.49 9.02 17.53
C LYS A 163 4.56 9.83 16.65
N ASP A 164 5.02 11.00 16.23
CA ASP A 164 4.26 11.89 15.37
C ASP A 164 4.03 11.25 13.99
N ARG A 165 5.06 10.58 13.47
CA ARG A 165 4.99 9.84 12.21
C ARG A 165 3.92 8.75 12.23
N LYS A 166 3.78 8.00 13.35
CA LYS A 166 2.70 7.02 13.52
C LYS A 166 1.32 7.63 13.37
N ASN A 167 1.08 8.73 14.09
CA ASN A 167 -0.22 9.42 14.05
C ASN A 167 -0.53 9.91 12.64
N PHE A 168 0.46 10.50 11.98
CA PHE A 168 0.35 11.03 10.63
C PHE A 168 -0.07 9.97 9.61
N TYR A 169 0.63 8.84 9.56
CA TYR A 169 0.30 7.76 8.65
C TYR A 169 -1.00 7.03 9.03
N THR A 170 -1.38 6.97 10.29
CA THR A 170 -2.65 6.36 10.71
C THR A 170 -3.84 7.13 10.16
N VAL A 171 -3.85 8.46 10.28
CA VAL A 171 -4.93 9.30 9.73
C VAL A 171 -4.97 9.21 8.19
N ALA A 172 -3.79 9.21 7.56
CA ALA A 172 -3.69 9.03 6.12
C ALA A 172 -4.23 7.66 5.64
N GLN A 173 -3.98 6.59 6.41
CA GLN A 173 -4.51 5.27 6.09
C GLN A 173 -6.04 5.21 6.17
N PHE A 174 -6.66 5.90 7.13
CA PHE A 174 -8.11 6.05 7.14
C PHE A 174 -8.63 6.74 5.88
N ALA A 175 -8.01 7.84 5.49
CA ALA A 175 -8.38 8.56 4.27
C ALA A 175 -8.19 7.71 3.01
N SER A 176 -7.08 6.95 2.92
CA SER A 176 -6.83 5.99 1.83
C SER A 176 -7.95 4.96 1.72
N THR A 177 -8.32 4.36 2.85
CA THR A 177 -9.33 3.31 2.88
C THR A 177 -10.72 3.85 2.51
N LEU A 178 -11.08 5.06 2.98
CA LEU A 178 -12.31 5.73 2.56
C LEU A 178 -12.31 6.04 1.06
N GLY A 179 -11.16 6.52 0.53
CA GLY A 179 -11.00 6.77 -0.90
C GLY A 179 -11.25 5.55 -1.75
N GLY A 180 -10.67 4.39 -1.37
CA GLY A 180 -10.88 3.12 -2.08
C GLY A 180 -12.30 2.57 -1.94
N MET A 181 -12.98 2.77 -0.79
CA MET A 181 -14.36 2.30 -0.63
C MET A 181 -15.39 2.99 -1.52
N LEU A 182 -15.18 4.27 -1.84
CA LEU A 182 -16.19 5.04 -2.56
C LEU A 182 -16.46 4.50 -3.98
N PRO A 183 -15.45 4.26 -4.84
CA PRO A 183 -15.68 3.67 -6.16
C PRO A 183 -16.26 2.27 -6.09
N SER A 184 -15.65 1.37 -5.31
CA SER A 184 -16.07 -0.03 -5.20
C SER A 184 -17.47 -0.19 -4.58
N GLY A 185 -17.90 0.74 -3.75
CA GLY A 185 -19.25 0.76 -3.17
C GLY A 185 -20.30 1.37 -4.10
N LEU A 186 -19.98 2.50 -4.75
CA LEU A 186 -20.97 3.24 -5.54
C LEU A 186 -21.16 2.69 -6.95
N ILE A 187 -20.09 2.31 -7.65
CA ILE A 187 -20.17 1.84 -9.04
C ILE A 187 -21.15 0.67 -9.20
N PRO A 188 -21.08 -0.43 -8.40
CA PRO A 188 -21.99 -1.56 -8.58
C PRO A 188 -23.45 -1.21 -8.38
N VAL A 189 -23.75 -0.34 -7.39
CA VAL A 189 -25.12 0.08 -7.08
C VAL A 189 -25.72 0.83 -8.26
N PHE A 190 -24.99 1.78 -8.84
CA PHE A 190 -25.50 2.54 -9.98
C PHE A 190 -25.57 1.72 -11.26
N VAL A 191 -24.62 0.81 -11.48
CA VAL A 191 -24.66 -0.14 -12.60
C VAL A 191 -25.89 -1.04 -12.50
N ALA A 192 -26.24 -1.53 -11.31
CA ALA A 192 -27.42 -2.35 -11.09
C ALA A 192 -28.73 -1.56 -11.29
N LEU A 193 -28.76 -0.26 -10.93
CA LEU A 193 -29.94 0.60 -11.10
C LEU A 193 -30.19 1.01 -12.56
N TYR A 194 -29.15 1.08 -13.38
CA TYR A 194 -29.22 1.60 -14.75
C TYR A 194 -28.54 0.65 -15.75
N MET A 195 -28.99 -0.60 -15.79
CA MET A 195 -28.41 -1.67 -16.62
C MET A 195 -28.36 -1.34 -18.12
N ASP A 196 -29.31 -0.54 -18.63
CA ASP A 196 -29.35 -0.17 -20.05
C ASP A 196 -28.24 0.82 -20.47
N LYS A 197 -27.56 1.46 -19.51
CA LYS A 197 -26.56 2.50 -19.73
C LYS A 197 -25.24 2.23 -19.02
N GLU A 198 -24.90 0.99 -18.80
CA GLU A 198 -23.72 0.58 -18.02
C GLU A 198 -22.42 1.30 -18.46
N ALA A 199 -22.10 1.30 -19.76
CA ALA A 199 -20.89 1.92 -20.27
C ALA A 199 -20.82 3.44 -19.96
N LEU A 200 -21.96 4.13 -20.03
CA LEU A 200 -22.07 5.55 -19.68
C LEU A 200 -21.85 5.77 -18.18
N ILE A 201 -22.34 4.88 -17.33
CA ILE A 201 -22.16 4.97 -15.89
C ILE A 201 -20.68 4.82 -15.53
N TYR A 202 -19.97 3.84 -16.09
CA TYR A 202 -18.53 3.71 -15.89
C TYR A 202 -17.77 4.99 -16.28
N LEU A 203 -18.13 5.60 -17.42
CA LEU A 203 -17.52 6.85 -17.86
C LEU A 203 -17.85 8.02 -16.90
N ILE A 204 -19.11 8.16 -16.47
CA ILE A 204 -19.51 9.20 -15.52
C ILE A 204 -18.73 9.06 -14.19
N PHE A 205 -18.62 7.85 -13.67
CA PHE A 205 -17.85 7.63 -12.45
C PHE A 205 -16.35 7.84 -12.64
N ALA A 206 -15.78 7.46 -13.80
CA ALA A 206 -14.39 7.76 -14.12
C ALA A 206 -14.13 9.28 -14.18
N ILE A 207 -15.05 10.06 -14.77
CA ILE A 207 -14.95 11.52 -14.78
C ILE A 207 -15.12 12.09 -13.36
N PHE A 208 -16.11 11.63 -12.61
CA PHE A 208 -16.38 12.11 -11.26
C PHE A 208 -15.21 11.84 -10.30
N PHE A 209 -14.77 10.58 -10.19
CA PHE A 209 -13.65 10.22 -9.33
C PHE A 209 -12.31 10.73 -9.88
N GLY A 210 -12.15 10.84 -11.19
CA GLY A 210 -10.99 11.45 -11.81
C GLY A 210 -10.87 12.93 -11.45
N ALA A 211 -11.96 13.69 -11.55
CA ALA A 211 -11.99 15.12 -11.20
C ALA A 211 -11.83 15.36 -9.69
N VAL A 212 -12.58 14.63 -8.86
CA VAL A 212 -12.46 14.72 -7.39
C VAL A 212 -11.07 14.26 -6.94
N GLY A 213 -10.59 13.13 -7.46
CA GLY A 213 -9.25 12.63 -7.19
C GLY A 213 -8.17 13.64 -7.57
N PHE A 214 -8.25 14.24 -8.76
CA PHE A 214 -7.34 15.29 -9.19
C PHE A 214 -7.32 16.49 -8.23
N ALA A 215 -8.50 16.99 -7.84
CA ALA A 215 -8.60 18.10 -6.91
C ALA A 215 -7.96 17.76 -5.55
N LEU A 216 -8.17 16.56 -5.03
CA LEU A 216 -7.58 16.09 -3.78
C LEU A 216 -6.06 15.89 -3.91
N MET A 217 -5.59 15.35 -5.03
CA MET A 217 -4.17 15.08 -5.27
C MET A 217 -3.31 16.32 -5.43
N ILE A 218 -3.87 17.47 -5.77
CA ILE A 218 -3.11 18.75 -5.86
C ILE A 218 -2.89 19.38 -4.48
N ILE A 219 -3.76 19.15 -3.51
CA ILE A 219 -3.73 19.78 -2.17
C ILE A 219 -2.36 19.60 -1.47
N PRO A 220 -1.70 18.43 -1.51
CA PRO A 220 -0.39 18.22 -0.89
C PRO A 220 0.67 19.23 -1.32
N TYR A 221 0.70 19.61 -2.58
CA TYR A 221 1.67 20.60 -3.07
C TYR A 221 1.61 21.92 -2.32
N PHE A 222 0.40 22.40 -2.00
CA PHE A 222 0.19 23.68 -1.33
C PHE A 222 0.31 23.60 0.19
N THR A 223 0.05 22.42 0.77
CA THR A 223 -0.04 22.26 2.22
C THR A 223 1.20 21.66 2.86
N LEU A 224 1.90 20.74 2.17
CA LEU A 224 3.03 20.03 2.75
C LEU A 224 4.33 20.84 2.69
N GLN A 225 5.10 20.80 3.78
CA GLN A 225 6.42 21.43 3.89
C GLN A 225 7.46 20.40 4.31
N GLU A 226 8.54 20.30 3.56
CA GLU A 226 9.70 19.47 3.92
C GLU A 226 10.51 20.16 5.02
N LYS A 227 10.48 19.59 6.24
CA LYS A 227 11.14 20.20 7.42
C LYS A 227 12.50 19.59 7.73
N THR A 228 12.75 18.36 7.25
CA THR A 228 13.95 17.58 7.61
C THR A 228 15.03 17.59 6.54
N ALA A 229 14.83 18.29 5.43
CA ALA A 229 15.87 18.49 4.42
C ALA A 229 16.91 19.48 4.95
N ALA A 230 17.89 18.97 5.68
CA ALA A 230 18.97 19.81 6.18
C ALA A 230 19.75 20.40 5.01
N ALA A 231 19.98 21.71 5.05
CA ALA A 231 20.67 22.44 3.99
C ALA A 231 22.10 21.90 3.73
N TRP A 232 22.75 21.35 4.75
CA TRP A 232 24.10 20.79 4.68
C TRP A 232 24.19 19.42 3.99
N ARG A 233 23.06 18.78 3.66
CA ARG A 233 23.11 17.47 2.98
C ARG A 233 23.58 17.62 1.55
N LYS A 234 24.69 16.98 1.25
CA LYS A 234 25.15 16.80 -0.14
C LYS A 234 24.16 15.88 -0.88
N GLN A 235 24.03 16.09 -2.20
CA GLN A 235 23.31 15.13 -3.03
C GLN A 235 24.09 13.81 -3.06
N PRO A 236 23.49 12.69 -2.65
CA PRO A 236 24.17 11.41 -2.66
C PRO A 236 24.45 11.00 -4.11
N LYS A 237 25.65 10.50 -4.38
CA LYS A 237 25.97 9.85 -5.65
C LYS A 237 25.10 8.59 -5.78
N VAL A 238 24.68 8.24 -7.00
CA VAL A 238 23.83 7.06 -7.26
C VAL A 238 24.46 5.80 -6.67
N GLU A 239 25.77 5.63 -6.82
CA GLU A 239 26.52 4.49 -6.26
C GLU A 239 26.43 4.43 -4.73
N MET A 240 26.53 5.58 -4.05
CA MET A 240 26.40 5.66 -2.59
C MET A 240 24.98 5.36 -2.13
N ASN A 241 23.96 5.71 -2.92
CA ASN A 241 22.58 5.34 -2.64
C ASN A 241 22.40 3.82 -2.62
N PHE A 242 22.92 3.10 -3.60
CA PHE A 242 22.86 1.64 -3.61
C PHE A 242 23.61 1.00 -2.44
N LYS A 243 24.82 1.50 -2.12
CA LYS A 243 25.58 1.03 -0.93
C LYS A 243 24.80 1.29 0.37
N ALA A 244 24.15 2.45 0.48
CA ALA A 244 23.32 2.81 1.62
C ALA A 244 22.10 1.89 1.77
N LEU A 245 21.43 1.56 0.66
CA LEU A 245 20.29 0.64 0.65
C LEU A 245 20.67 -0.76 1.13
N MET A 246 21.86 -1.27 0.72
CA MET A 246 22.33 -2.58 1.16
C MET A 246 22.59 -2.64 2.67
N LEU A 247 22.88 -1.51 3.33
CA LEU A 247 23.03 -1.43 4.79
C LEU A 247 21.70 -1.31 5.54
N ASN A 248 20.60 -1.05 4.84
CA ASN A 248 19.29 -0.78 5.44
C ASN A 248 18.55 -2.08 5.79
N LYS A 249 18.98 -2.75 6.86
CA LYS A 249 18.41 -4.02 7.31
C LYS A 249 16.89 -3.96 7.57
N PRO A 250 16.32 -2.96 8.28
CA PRO A 250 14.88 -2.85 8.50
C PRO A 250 14.08 -2.82 7.19
N MET A 251 14.56 -2.09 6.18
CA MET A 251 13.96 -2.04 4.86
C MET A 251 13.93 -3.43 4.20
N TRP A 252 15.06 -4.16 4.21
CA TRP A 252 15.13 -5.49 3.59
C TRP A 252 14.26 -6.52 4.29
N CYS A 253 14.15 -6.48 5.63
CA CYS A 253 13.23 -7.33 6.37
C CYS A 253 11.77 -7.05 5.98
N LEU A 254 11.40 -5.77 5.83
CA LEU A 254 10.05 -5.39 5.41
C LEU A 254 9.76 -5.79 3.98
N ILE A 255 10.68 -5.54 3.04
CA ILE A 255 10.55 -5.94 1.63
C ILE A 255 10.47 -7.46 1.50
N GLY A 256 11.36 -8.18 2.16
CA GLY A 256 11.35 -9.65 2.17
C GLY A 256 10.05 -10.22 2.71
N SER A 257 9.54 -9.67 3.83
CA SER A 257 8.25 -10.06 4.37
C SER A 257 7.10 -9.79 3.39
N GLN A 258 7.12 -8.67 2.68
CA GLN A 258 6.08 -8.30 1.72
C GLN A 258 6.09 -9.20 0.47
N VAL A 259 7.27 -9.59 -0.02
CA VAL A 259 7.39 -10.52 -1.16
C VAL A 259 6.82 -11.89 -0.77
N VAL A 260 7.15 -12.40 0.40
CA VAL A 260 6.62 -13.70 0.88
C VAL A 260 5.14 -13.61 1.25
N ASP A 261 4.64 -12.45 1.72
CA ASP A 261 3.21 -12.19 1.95
C ASP A 261 2.35 -12.41 0.69
N SER A 262 2.95 -12.38 -0.52
CA SER A 262 2.25 -12.72 -1.76
C SER A 262 1.68 -14.15 -1.77
N VAL A 263 2.28 -15.07 -1.01
CA VAL A 263 1.75 -16.44 -0.82
C VAL A 263 0.39 -16.40 -0.10
N ARG A 264 0.23 -15.52 0.88
CA ARG A 264 -1.06 -15.28 1.55
C ARG A 264 -2.15 -14.79 0.57
N GLN A 265 -1.76 -14.06 -0.48
CA GLN A 265 -2.71 -13.60 -1.49
C GLN A 265 -3.34 -14.76 -2.28
N VAL A 266 -2.66 -15.91 -2.37
CA VAL A 266 -3.24 -17.15 -2.92
C VAL A 266 -4.46 -17.58 -2.11
N CYS A 267 -4.37 -17.52 -0.78
CA CYS A 267 -5.49 -17.76 0.11
C CYS A 267 -6.69 -16.87 -0.24
N TYR A 268 -6.51 -15.56 -0.30
CA TYR A 268 -7.59 -14.62 -0.63
C TYR A 268 -8.21 -14.87 -2.01
N SER A 269 -7.39 -15.20 -3.00
CA SER A 269 -7.88 -15.54 -4.34
C SER A 269 -8.68 -16.85 -4.34
N GLY A 270 -8.29 -17.79 -3.49
CA GLY A 270 -8.94 -19.09 -3.34
C GLY A 270 -10.26 -19.04 -2.58
N LEU A 271 -10.47 -18.04 -1.72
CA LEU A 271 -11.68 -17.95 -0.90
C LEU A 271 -12.97 -17.94 -1.72
N ALA A 272 -12.99 -17.28 -2.87
CA ALA A 272 -14.16 -17.26 -3.75
C ALA A 272 -14.53 -18.68 -4.24
N TYR A 273 -13.52 -19.45 -4.65
CA TYR A 273 -13.70 -20.85 -5.06
C TYR A 273 -14.13 -21.72 -3.88
N PHE A 274 -13.59 -21.50 -2.73
CA PHE A 274 -13.92 -22.23 -1.51
C PHE A 274 -15.38 -22.01 -1.11
N TYR A 275 -15.85 -20.77 -1.08
CA TYR A 275 -17.24 -20.46 -0.77
C TYR A 275 -18.23 -20.96 -1.83
N LEU A 276 -17.82 -20.92 -3.12
CA LEU A 276 -18.66 -21.34 -4.22
C LEU A 276 -18.71 -22.88 -4.35
N GLU A 277 -17.54 -23.52 -4.45
CA GLU A 277 -17.42 -24.93 -4.83
C GLU A 277 -17.44 -25.88 -3.63
N THR A 278 -16.84 -25.46 -2.48
CA THR A 278 -16.68 -26.35 -1.33
C THR A 278 -17.81 -26.20 -0.32
N LEU A 279 -18.29 -24.97 -0.10
CA LEU A 279 -19.33 -24.69 0.89
C LEU A 279 -20.72 -24.51 0.30
N ASP A 280 -20.83 -24.36 -1.02
CA ASP A 280 -22.09 -24.00 -1.72
C ASP A 280 -22.82 -22.81 -1.07
N ALA A 281 -22.06 -21.87 -0.57
CA ALA A 281 -22.54 -20.72 0.22
C ALA A 281 -21.80 -19.44 -0.17
N PHE A 282 -21.84 -19.04 -1.45
CA PHE A 282 -21.12 -17.88 -1.96
C PHE A 282 -21.45 -16.56 -1.22
N TRP A 283 -22.71 -16.41 -0.76
CA TRP A 283 -23.15 -15.26 0.04
C TRP A 283 -22.33 -15.08 1.33
N MET A 284 -21.79 -16.16 1.88
CA MET A 284 -20.98 -16.14 3.10
C MET A 284 -19.62 -15.41 2.87
N ALA A 285 -19.15 -15.36 1.62
CA ALA A 285 -17.98 -14.56 1.25
C ALA A 285 -18.17 -13.07 1.59
N SER A 286 -19.38 -12.54 1.33
CA SER A 286 -19.72 -11.16 1.65
C SER A 286 -19.79 -10.92 3.16
N VAL A 287 -20.34 -11.86 3.92
CA VAL A 287 -20.38 -11.78 5.40
C VAL A 287 -18.97 -11.77 5.98
N ALA A 288 -18.15 -12.75 5.63
CA ALA A 288 -16.78 -12.85 6.12
C ALA A 288 -15.93 -11.64 5.69
N GLY A 289 -16.11 -11.17 4.45
CA GLY A 289 -15.47 -9.97 3.92
C GLY A 289 -15.85 -8.70 4.68
N THR A 290 -17.13 -8.52 5.00
CA THR A 290 -17.63 -7.37 5.78
C THR A 290 -17.08 -7.40 7.21
N ILE A 291 -17.07 -8.56 7.87
CA ILE A 291 -16.46 -8.72 9.21
C ILE A 291 -14.98 -8.37 9.14
N SER A 292 -14.25 -8.91 8.17
CA SER A 292 -12.81 -8.66 7.98
C SER A 292 -12.51 -7.18 7.73
N ALA A 293 -13.27 -6.52 6.87
CA ALA A 293 -13.13 -5.09 6.60
C ALA A 293 -13.38 -4.24 7.85
N THR A 294 -14.49 -4.51 8.56
CA THR A 294 -14.84 -3.79 9.80
C THR A 294 -13.76 -3.94 10.86
N LEU A 295 -13.26 -5.17 11.07
CA LEU A 295 -12.19 -5.42 12.03
C LEU A 295 -10.86 -4.78 11.59
N SER A 296 -10.59 -4.71 10.30
CA SER A 296 -9.41 -4.00 9.76
C SER A 296 -9.46 -2.50 10.08
N TYR A 297 -10.62 -1.85 9.99
CA TYR A 297 -10.79 -0.45 10.42
C TYR A 297 -10.53 -0.28 11.92
N LEU A 298 -11.04 -1.19 12.75
CA LEU A 298 -10.74 -1.19 14.19
C LEU A 298 -9.24 -1.36 14.44
N GLY A 299 -8.57 -2.22 13.66
CA GLY A 299 -7.12 -2.37 13.68
C GLY A 299 -6.37 -1.06 13.40
N ILE A 300 -6.78 -0.30 12.37
CA ILE A 300 -6.20 1.03 12.08
C ILE A 300 -6.40 1.97 13.26
N ALA A 301 -7.62 2.05 13.79
CA ALA A 301 -7.96 2.92 14.92
C ALA A 301 -7.15 2.59 16.20
N ALA A 302 -6.76 1.34 16.37
CA ALA A 302 -5.98 0.87 17.52
C ALA A 302 -4.48 1.26 17.44
N VAL A 303 -3.94 1.58 16.25
CA VAL A 303 -2.50 1.87 16.06
C VAL A 303 -1.95 2.95 17.00
N PRO A 304 -2.59 4.12 17.22
CA PRO A 304 -2.08 5.12 18.14
C PRO A 304 -1.96 4.63 19.59
N PHE A 305 -2.88 3.73 20.01
CA PHE A 305 -2.93 3.20 21.37
C PHE A 305 -1.92 2.07 21.56
N ILE A 306 -1.92 1.08 20.66
CA ILE A 306 -1.00 -0.05 20.69
C ILE A 306 0.44 0.43 20.43
N GLY A 307 0.60 1.37 19.51
CA GLY A 307 1.88 1.94 19.13
C GLY A 307 2.57 2.79 20.22
N SER A 308 1.87 3.11 21.32
CA SER A 308 2.50 3.70 22.51
C SER A 308 3.35 2.70 23.28
N LYS A 309 3.05 1.38 23.18
CA LYS A 309 3.72 0.29 23.88
C LYS A 309 4.57 -0.59 22.95
N LEU A 310 4.12 -0.79 21.72
CA LEU A 310 4.77 -1.66 20.74
C LEU A 310 5.39 -0.83 19.60
N SER A 311 6.52 -1.29 19.09
CA SER A 311 7.12 -0.71 17.89
C SER A 311 6.29 -1.06 16.64
N SER A 312 6.46 -0.28 15.55
CA SER A 312 5.78 -0.59 14.29
C SER A 312 6.16 -1.95 13.74
N ARG A 313 7.42 -2.38 13.97
CA ARG A 313 7.91 -3.70 13.63
C ARG A 313 7.17 -4.79 14.42
N ASP A 314 6.99 -4.61 15.72
CA ASP A 314 6.34 -5.61 16.58
C ASP A 314 4.86 -5.78 16.21
N ILE A 315 4.18 -4.68 15.89
CA ILE A 315 2.78 -4.72 15.42
C ILE A 315 2.66 -5.54 14.12
N ILE A 316 3.58 -5.35 13.18
CA ILE A 316 3.60 -6.13 11.92
C ILE A 316 3.89 -7.60 12.21
N MET A 317 4.90 -7.90 13.01
CA MET A 317 5.33 -9.26 13.35
C MET A 317 4.22 -10.03 14.07
N TYR A 318 3.65 -9.45 15.13
CA TYR A 318 2.56 -10.09 15.89
C TYR A 318 1.29 -10.21 15.05
N GLY A 319 1.02 -9.25 14.16
CA GLY A 319 -0.10 -9.34 13.22
C GLY A 319 0.03 -10.54 12.29
N TYR A 320 1.22 -10.79 11.76
CA TYR A 320 1.50 -11.98 10.95
C TYR A 320 1.33 -13.28 11.76
N PHE A 321 1.91 -13.38 12.96
CA PHE A 321 1.76 -14.57 13.79
C PHE A 321 0.30 -14.81 14.21
N TYR A 322 -0.42 -13.76 14.60
CA TYR A 322 -1.85 -13.86 14.94
C TYR A 322 -2.65 -14.46 13.77
N THR A 323 -2.49 -13.92 12.58
CA THR A 323 -3.20 -14.41 11.39
C THR A 323 -2.76 -15.84 11.05
N GLY A 324 -1.47 -16.14 11.14
CA GLY A 324 -0.93 -17.50 10.91
C GLY A 324 -1.52 -18.53 11.86
N ILE A 325 -1.64 -18.20 13.15
CA ILE A 325 -2.26 -19.07 14.16
C ILE A 325 -3.74 -19.30 13.84
N LEU A 326 -4.49 -18.29 13.41
CA LEU A 326 -5.88 -18.47 12.99
C LEU A 326 -6.01 -19.44 11.82
N TYR A 327 -5.11 -19.40 10.84
CA TYR A 327 -5.11 -20.36 9.74
C TYR A 327 -4.69 -21.77 10.18
N ILE A 328 -3.82 -21.91 11.19
CA ILE A 328 -3.54 -23.22 11.82
C ILE A 328 -4.80 -23.76 12.50
N ILE A 329 -5.51 -22.92 13.26
CA ILE A 329 -6.79 -23.30 13.89
C ILE A 329 -7.79 -23.69 12.79
N PHE A 330 -7.86 -22.95 11.69
CA PHE A 330 -8.74 -23.26 10.56
C PHE A 330 -8.42 -24.63 9.94
N LEU A 331 -7.14 -24.96 9.79
CA LEU A 331 -6.71 -26.28 9.30
C LEU A 331 -7.14 -27.42 10.25
N LEU A 332 -7.07 -27.22 11.57
CA LEU A 332 -7.41 -28.23 12.56
C LEU A 332 -8.92 -28.41 12.75
N VAL A 333 -9.69 -27.33 12.73
CA VAL A 333 -11.16 -27.34 12.88
C VAL A 333 -11.86 -27.82 11.61
N GLY A 334 -11.25 -27.55 10.45
CA GLY A 334 -11.85 -27.84 9.15
C GLY A 334 -13.01 -26.88 8.81
N TYR A 335 -13.84 -27.28 7.85
CA TYR A 335 -14.91 -26.44 7.29
C TYR A 335 -16.34 -26.98 7.55
N ARG A 336 -16.52 -27.72 8.64
CA ARG A 336 -17.82 -28.33 8.98
C ARG A 336 -18.90 -27.31 9.36
N SER A 337 -18.52 -26.12 9.84
CA SER A 337 -19.44 -25.06 10.25
C SER A 337 -19.17 -23.77 9.49
N LEU A 338 -20.15 -23.29 8.72
CA LEU A 338 -20.08 -22.03 7.97
C LEU A 338 -19.80 -20.83 8.86
N VAL A 339 -20.40 -20.80 10.06
CA VAL A 339 -20.21 -19.71 11.02
C VAL A 339 -18.78 -19.65 11.52
N VAL A 340 -18.21 -20.80 11.87
CA VAL A 340 -16.82 -20.87 12.35
C VAL A 340 -15.84 -20.44 11.26
N VAL A 341 -16.07 -20.87 10.01
CA VAL A 341 -15.27 -20.43 8.85
C VAL A 341 -15.34 -18.91 8.68
N ALA A 342 -16.55 -18.33 8.67
CA ALA A 342 -16.72 -16.89 8.51
C ALA A 342 -16.07 -16.09 9.64
N LEU A 343 -16.15 -16.57 10.87
CA LEU A 343 -15.50 -15.94 12.03
C LEU A 343 -13.97 -15.99 11.90
N ILE A 344 -13.39 -17.17 11.61
CA ILE A 344 -11.92 -17.29 11.48
C ILE A 344 -11.41 -16.36 10.38
N ILE A 345 -12.02 -16.37 9.20
CA ILE A 345 -11.61 -15.52 8.07
C ILE A 345 -11.87 -14.05 8.37
N GLY A 346 -13.00 -13.73 9.02
CA GLY A 346 -13.33 -12.38 9.45
C GLY A 346 -12.30 -11.83 10.44
N PHE A 347 -11.99 -12.58 11.50
CA PHE A 347 -11.01 -12.18 12.52
C PHE A 347 -9.58 -12.12 11.99
N ALA A 348 -9.22 -12.88 10.97
CA ALA A 348 -7.94 -12.74 10.27
C ALA A 348 -7.73 -11.34 9.66
N GLY A 349 -8.81 -10.58 9.44
CA GLY A 349 -8.77 -9.18 8.99
C GLY A 349 -8.30 -8.19 10.04
N LEU A 350 -8.44 -8.48 11.33
CA LEU A 350 -8.17 -7.54 12.43
C LEU A 350 -6.78 -6.87 12.36
N PRO A 351 -5.66 -7.58 12.19
CA PRO A 351 -4.35 -6.95 12.16
C PRO A 351 -4.03 -6.25 10.83
N ASN A 352 -4.75 -6.55 9.75
CA ASN A 352 -4.42 -6.07 8.41
C ASN A 352 -4.34 -4.54 8.33
N GLY A 353 -5.30 -3.83 8.93
CA GLY A 353 -5.32 -2.37 8.95
C GLY A 353 -4.15 -1.77 9.73
N ALA A 354 -3.88 -2.31 10.92
CA ALA A 354 -2.75 -1.89 11.75
C ALA A 354 -1.41 -2.16 11.04
N MET A 355 -1.24 -3.33 10.45
CA MET A 355 -0.04 -3.70 9.70
C MET A 355 0.17 -2.79 8.49
N SER A 356 -0.89 -2.43 7.75
CA SER A 356 -0.82 -1.53 6.60
C SER A 356 -0.30 -0.15 7.00
N SER A 357 -0.83 0.44 8.07
CA SER A 357 -0.32 1.71 8.63
C SER A 357 1.14 1.60 9.07
N CYS A 358 1.48 0.54 9.81
CA CYS A 358 2.82 0.34 10.37
C CYS A 358 3.88 0.06 9.30
N ARG A 359 3.53 -0.52 8.15
CA ARG A 359 4.46 -0.71 7.02
C ARG A 359 5.00 0.62 6.50
N ASN A 360 4.14 1.62 6.30
CA ASN A 360 4.56 2.96 5.85
C ASN A 360 5.43 3.65 6.90
N ILE A 361 5.07 3.52 8.18
CA ILE A 361 5.83 4.08 9.29
C ILE A 361 7.23 3.46 9.35
N LEU A 362 7.32 2.12 9.31
CA LEU A 362 8.60 1.41 9.38
C LEU A 362 9.48 1.73 8.19
N MET A 363 8.91 1.90 6.98
CA MET A 363 9.65 2.29 5.80
C MET A 363 10.25 3.69 5.95
N ALA A 364 9.47 4.65 6.45
CA ALA A 364 9.97 5.98 6.74
C ALA A 364 11.03 5.98 7.86
N ASP A 365 10.84 5.17 8.92
CA ASP A 365 11.82 5.00 10.01
C ASP A 365 13.13 4.36 9.52
N SER A 366 13.06 3.47 8.52
CA SER A 366 14.25 2.83 7.94
C SER A 366 15.18 3.81 7.24
N THR A 367 14.69 4.98 6.81
CA THR A 367 15.53 6.03 6.23
C THR A 367 16.45 6.67 7.28
N ASP A 368 15.98 6.78 8.52
CA ASP A 368 16.80 7.27 9.64
C ASP A 368 17.90 6.25 10.01
N TYR A 369 17.54 4.96 10.00
CA TYR A 369 18.52 3.88 10.18
C TYR A 369 19.59 3.86 9.08
N MET A 370 19.18 4.06 7.82
CA MET A 370 20.10 4.15 6.69
C MET A 370 21.09 5.32 6.84
N GLU A 371 20.60 6.51 7.22
CA GLU A 371 21.43 7.70 7.47
C GLU A 371 22.44 7.44 8.58
N TYR A 372 22.03 6.82 9.69
CA TYR A 372 22.91 6.45 10.78
C TYR A 372 23.99 5.45 10.37
N MET A 373 23.61 4.38 9.67
CA MET A 373 24.54 3.32 9.26
C MET A 373 25.57 3.80 8.24
N THR A 374 25.18 4.66 7.30
CA THR A 374 26.09 5.23 6.31
C THR A 374 27.04 6.21 6.96
N TRP A 375 26.57 7.05 7.89
CA TRP A 375 27.43 7.92 8.67
C TRP A 375 28.48 7.11 9.46
N LYS A 376 28.04 6.07 10.17
CA LYS A 376 28.95 5.25 10.99
C LYS A 376 29.98 4.48 10.18
N LYS A 377 29.63 4.02 8.96
CA LYS A 377 30.50 3.18 8.13
C LYS A 377 31.37 3.98 7.16
N TYR A 378 30.84 5.07 6.62
CA TYR A 378 31.50 5.85 5.57
C TYR A 378 31.82 7.29 5.97
N GLY A 379 31.46 7.73 7.17
CA GLY A 379 31.62 9.11 7.63
C GLY A 379 30.67 10.12 6.98
N GLU A 380 29.97 9.73 5.94
CA GLU A 380 29.00 10.58 5.23
C GLU A 380 27.58 10.03 5.42
N PRO A 381 26.64 10.83 5.98
CA PRO A 381 25.26 10.40 6.10
C PRO A 381 24.54 10.47 4.76
N VAL A 382 24.02 9.34 4.31
CA VAL A 382 23.22 9.22 3.08
C VAL A 382 21.78 8.91 3.45
N ARG A 383 20.86 9.70 2.90
CA ARG A 383 19.43 9.54 3.10
C ARG A 383 18.70 9.65 1.75
N SER A 384 18.12 8.54 1.31
CA SER A 384 17.46 8.43 0.02
C SER A 384 16.04 7.91 0.23
N GLU A 385 15.13 8.80 0.64
CA GLU A 385 13.74 8.44 0.96
C GLU A 385 13.02 7.88 -0.27
N ALA A 386 13.12 8.57 -1.41
CA ALA A 386 12.44 8.16 -2.61
C ALA A 386 12.90 6.79 -3.11
N MET A 387 14.21 6.49 -3.01
CA MET A 387 14.74 5.19 -3.42
C MET A 387 14.24 4.05 -2.51
N VAL A 388 14.11 4.29 -1.20
CA VAL A 388 13.56 3.33 -0.24
C VAL A 388 12.10 3.01 -0.59
N PHE A 389 11.28 4.02 -0.87
CA PHE A 389 9.89 3.82 -1.26
C PHE A 389 9.76 3.22 -2.66
N ALA A 390 10.66 3.57 -3.60
CA ALA A 390 10.69 2.96 -4.94
C ALA A 390 10.96 1.46 -4.88
N LEU A 391 11.93 1.02 -4.07
CA LEU A 391 12.19 -0.41 -3.88
C LEU A 391 11.00 -1.15 -3.26
N ARG A 392 10.29 -0.51 -2.33
CA ARG A 392 9.05 -1.07 -1.79
C ARG A 392 7.98 -1.23 -2.86
N SER A 393 7.78 -0.21 -3.71
CA SER A 393 6.84 -0.29 -4.85
C SER A 393 7.21 -1.42 -5.79
N THR A 394 8.47 -1.53 -6.15
CA THR A 394 9.00 -2.64 -6.97
C THR A 394 8.69 -4.00 -6.34
N ALA A 395 8.92 -4.14 -5.03
CA ALA A 395 8.61 -5.38 -4.31
C ALA A 395 7.11 -5.70 -4.32
N ALA A 396 6.24 -4.69 -4.18
CA ALA A 396 4.79 -4.86 -4.27
C ALA A 396 4.35 -5.34 -5.66
N ARG A 397 4.97 -4.84 -6.73
CA ARG A 397 4.70 -5.29 -8.10
C ARG A 397 5.18 -6.72 -8.35
N ILE A 398 6.36 -7.08 -7.86
CA ILE A 398 6.85 -8.47 -7.89
C ILE A 398 5.88 -9.39 -7.14
N SER A 399 5.43 -8.99 -5.96
CA SER A 399 4.42 -9.74 -5.19
C SER A 399 3.11 -9.92 -5.98
N GLY A 400 2.69 -8.89 -6.73
CA GLY A 400 1.52 -8.95 -7.60
C GLY A 400 1.67 -9.94 -8.76
N LEU A 401 2.87 -10.08 -9.34
CA LEU A 401 3.17 -11.09 -10.36
C LEU A 401 3.12 -12.51 -9.78
N TRP A 402 3.78 -12.72 -8.65
CA TRP A 402 3.75 -14.03 -7.97
C TRP A 402 2.33 -14.47 -7.63
N LYS A 403 1.50 -13.56 -7.12
CA LYS A 403 0.07 -13.82 -6.86
C LYS A 403 -0.64 -14.35 -8.11
N SER A 404 -0.40 -13.73 -9.27
CA SER A 404 -1.04 -14.09 -10.53
C SER A 404 -0.60 -15.45 -11.07
N LEU A 405 0.58 -15.94 -10.67
CA LEU A 405 1.13 -17.24 -11.07
C LEU A 405 0.78 -18.36 -10.07
N LEU A 406 0.93 -18.10 -8.78
CA LEU A 406 0.83 -19.12 -7.73
C LEU A 406 -0.59 -19.68 -7.60
N PHE A 407 -1.62 -18.83 -7.71
CA PHE A 407 -3.00 -19.29 -7.55
C PHE A 407 -3.47 -20.23 -8.67
N PRO A 408 -3.33 -19.88 -9.97
CA PRO A 408 -3.66 -20.83 -11.05
C PRO A 408 -2.81 -22.10 -11.02
N ALA A 409 -1.51 -22.00 -10.68
CA ALA A 409 -0.66 -23.17 -10.51
C ALA A 409 -1.18 -24.10 -9.39
N GLY A 410 -1.61 -23.52 -8.27
CA GLY A 410 -2.27 -24.27 -7.20
C GLY A 410 -3.52 -25.02 -7.68
N LEU A 411 -4.41 -24.35 -8.46
CA LEU A 411 -5.61 -24.99 -9.03
C LEU A 411 -5.25 -26.15 -9.95
N VAL A 412 -4.23 -26.03 -10.77
CA VAL A 412 -3.73 -27.13 -11.65
C VAL A 412 -3.25 -28.31 -10.81
N ILE A 413 -2.47 -28.05 -9.77
CA ILE A 413 -1.90 -29.10 -8.89
C ILE A 413 -3.00 -29.90 -8.19
N ILE A 414 -4.08 -29.23 -7.74
CA ILE A 414 -5.21 -29.91 -7.08
C ILE A 414 -6.20 -30.57 -8.07
N GLY A 415 -5.96 -30.41 -9.38
CA GLY A 415 -6.81 -30.99 -10.42
C GLY A 415 -8.16 -30.31 -10.57
N TYR A 416 -8.23 -28.99 -10.41
CA TYR A 416 -9.46 -28.22 -10.62
C TYR A 416 -9.85 -28.21 -12.11
N VAL A 417 -11.09 -28.60 -12.41
CA VAL A 417 -11.63 -28.61 -13.76
C VAL A 417 -12.51 -27.38 -13.97
N SER A 418 -12.07 -26.48 -14.85
CA SER A 418 -12.86 -25.28 -15.19
C SER A 418 -14.16 -25.63 -15.91
N ALA A 419 -15.21 -24.84 -15.69
CA ALA A 419 -16.46 -24.95 -16.43
C ALA A 419 -16.21 -24.87 -17.94
N LYS A 420 -16.85 -25.77 -18.70
CA LYS A 420 -16.78 -25.77 -20.16
C LYS A 420 -17.90 -24.92 -20.74
N SER A 421 -17.54 -23.93 -21.54
CA SER A 421 -18.49 -23.12 -22.29
C SER A 421 -18.71 -23.73 -23.67
N PHE A 422 -19.93 -24.10 -24.00
CA PHE A 422 -20.36 -24.53 -25.33
C PHE A 422 -21.35 -23.49 -25.86
N GLY A 423 -20.88 -22.56 -26.69
CA GLY A 423 -21.73 -21.49 -27.22
C GLY A 423 -22.20 -20.55 -26.08
N SER A 424 -23.52 -20.39 -25.95
CA SER A 424 -24.16 -19.59 -24.90
C SER A 424 -24.40 -20.34 -23.59
N THR A 425 -24.15 -21.66 -23.55
CA THR A 425 -24.43 -22.50 -22.37
C THR A 425 -23.14 -22.81 -21.61
N THR A 426 -23.08 -22.43 -20.35
CA THR A 426 -21.99 -22.80 -19.46
C THR A 426 -22.39 -24.02 -18.65
N ILE A 427 -21.69 -25.14 -18.83
CA ILE A 427 -21.90 -26.35 -18.05
C ILE A 427 -20.99 -26.33 -16.84
N SER A 428 -21.57 -26.23 -15.64
CA SER A 428 -20.84 -26.39 -14.39
C SER A 428 -20.36 -27.84 -14.24
N VAL A 429 -19.08 -28.01 -13.95
CA VAL A 429 -18.48 -29.33 -13.72
C VAL A 429 -18.47 -29.56 -12.20
N VAL A 430 -19.13 -30.65 -11.76
CA VAL A 430 -19.06 -31.06 -10.36
C VAL A 430 -17.63 -31.49 -10.03
N GLN A 431 -17.02 -30.82 -9.07
CA GLN A 431 -15.65 -31.10 -8.66
C GLN A 431 -15.57 -32.41 -7.85
N SER A 432 -14.45 -33.11 -7.96
CA SER A 432 -14.22 -34.30 -7.14
C SER A 432 -14.01 -33.95 -5.67
N ALA A 433 -14.38 -34.84 -4.74
CA ALA A 433 -14.11 -34.63 -3.29
C ALA A 433 -12.62 -34.38 -3.00
N LYS A 434 -11.72 -34.96 -3.79
CA LYS A 434 -10.27 -34.70 -3.71
C LYS A 434 -9.95 -33.25 -4.06
N THR A 435 -10.55 -32.71 -5.11
CA THR A 435 -10.38 -31.32 -5.55
C THR A 435 -10.94 -30.33 -4.52
N LEU A 436 -12.11 -30.60 -3.95
CA LEU A 436 -12.72 -29.76 -2.91
C LEU A 436 -11.85 -29.68 -1.66
N ASN A 437 -11.36 -30.82 -1.17
CA ASN A 437 -10.37 -30.85 -0.09
C ASN A 437 -9.06 -30.15 -0.49
N GLY A 438 -8.64 -30.28 -1.76
CA GLY A 438 -7.47 -29.61 -2.30
C GLY A 438 -7.60 -28.08 -2.25
N ILE A 439 -8.79 -27.52 -2.55
CA ILE A 439 -9.06 -26.08 -2.39
C ILE A 439 -8.90 -25.64 -0.93
N PHE A 440 -9.45 -26.40 0.01
CA PHE A 440 -9.31 -26.13 1.43
C PHE A 440 -7.83 -26.13 1.89
N TYR A 441 -7.05 -27.14 1.50
CA TYR A 441 -5.62 -27.21 1.81
C TYR A 441 -4.83 -26.09 1.12
N LEU A 442 -5.15 -25.74 -0.11
CA LEU A 442 -4.51 -24.64 -0.82
C LEU A 442 -4.67 -23.32 -0.05
N ILE A 443 -5.88 -23.04 0.44
CA ILE A 443 -6.18 -21.83 1.22
C ILE A 443 -5.49 -21.85 2.58
N THR A 444 -5.62 -22.94 3.31
CA THR A 444 -5.10 -23.01 4.69
C THR A 444 -3.58 -23.02 4.72
N LEU A 445 -2.93 -23.83 3.87
CA LEU A 445 -1.47 -23.91 3.84
C LEU A 445 -0.83 -22.63 3.30
N SER A 446 -1.42 -22.01 2.26
CA SER A 446 -0.93 -20.72 1.77
C SER A 446 -1.17 -19.60 2.79
N GLY A 447 -2.29 -19.67 3.54
CA GLY A 447 -2.56 -18.76 4.65
C GLY A 447 -1.56 -18.90 5.79
N ILE A 448 -1.19 -20.13 6.16
CA ILE A 448 -0.17 -20.40 7.19
C ILE A 448 1.21 -19.93 6.73
N ALA A 449 1.67 -20.41 5.57
CA ALA A 449 3.01 -20.08 5.05
C ALA A 449 3.16 -18.58 4.79
N GLY A 450 2.15 -17.96 4.17
CA GLY A 450 2.14 -16.52 3.84
C GLY A 450 1.99 -15.60 5.05
N ASN A 451 1.82 -16.12 6.25
CA ASN A 451 1.83 -15.32 7.48
C ASN A 451 2.99 -15.71 8.41
N ILE A 452 3.23 -16.99 8.66
CA ILE A 452 4.29 -17.41 9.58
C ILE A 452 5.68 -17.03 9.07
N ILE A 453 5.97 -17.29 7.77
CA ILE A 453 7.29 -16.98 7.20
C ILE A 453 7.58 -15.47 7.21
N PRO A 454 6.66 -14.57 6.77
CA PRO A 454 6.86 -13.13 6.92
C PRO A 454 7.04 -12.68 8.37
N GLY A 455 6.32 -13.30 9.32
CA GLY A 455 6.50 -13.06 10.75
C GLY A 455 7.92 -13.37 11.22
N ILE A 456 8.47 -14.51 10.78
CA ILE A 456 9.85 -14.90 11.07
C ILE A 456 10.84 -13.94 10.43
N ILE A 457 10.64 -13.53 9.16
CA ILE A 457 11.51 -12.55 8.49
C ILE A 457 11.51 -11.22 9.27
N MET A 458 10.35 -10.74 9.72
CA MET A 458 10.25 -9.54 10.53
C MET A 458 10.93 -9.66 11.89
N SER A 459 11.09 -10.86 12.45
CA SER A 459 11.82 -11.08 13.71
C SER A 459 13.32 -10.76 13.60
N PHE A 460 13.90 -10.83 12.41
CA PHE A 460 15.31 -10.49 12.18
C PHE A 460 15.60 -8.97 12.16
N ASP A 461 14.57 -8.13 12.13
CA ASP A 461 14.74 -6.69 12.26
C ASP A 461 15.04 -6.31 13.73
N ASN A 462 16.20 -5.74 13.97
CA ASN A 462 16.68 -5.36 15.30
C ASN A 462 16.54 -3.85 15.57
N TYR A 463 15.91 -3.08 14.68
CA TYR A 463 15.71 -1.64 14.84
C TYR A 463 14.46 -1.34 15.68
N THR A 464 14.47 -1.78 16.94
CA THR A 464 13.33 -1.68 17.86
C THR A 464 13.76 -1.33 19.29
N GLY A 465 12.80 -0.90 20.13
CA GLY A 465 12.97 -0.64 21.55
C GLY A 465 14.17 0.24 21.87
N LYS A 466 14.91 -0.08 22.93
CA LYS A 466 16.08 0.67 23.42
C LYS A 466 17.17 0.87 22.36
N ARG A 467 17.35 -0.10 21.45
CA ARG A 467 18.34 0.03 20.37
C ARG A 467 17.96 1.13 19.38
N LYS A 468 16.67 1.24 19.05
CA LYS A 468 16.15 2.30 18.18
C LYS A 468 16.31 3.67 18.85
N GLU A 469 15.99 3.77 20.14
CA GLU A 469 16.14 5.01 20.92
C GLU A 469 17.60 5.50 20.91
N LYS A 470 18.54 4.62 21.24
CA LYS A 470 19.96 4.93 21.22
C LYS A 470 20.47 5.40 19.84
N ILE A 471 20.06 4.70 18.76
CA ILE A 471 20.43 5.07 17.39
C ILE A 471 19.87 6.46 17.04
N LEU A 472 18.64 6.76 17.46
CA LEU A 472 18.02 8.06 17.21
C LEU A 472 18.69 9.19 18.00
N GLU A 473 19.10 8.96 19.26
CA GLU A 473 19.85 9.91 20.06
C GLU A 473 21.19 10.25 19.39
N GLU A 474 22.00 9.24 19.06
CA GLU A 474 23.28 9.42 18.34
C GLU A 474 23.08 10.16 17.00
N LEU A 475 22.01 9.85 16.27
CA LEU A 475 21.67 10.49 15.00
C LEU A 475 21.27 11.96 15.19
N TYR A 476 20.51 12.27 16.24
CA TYR A 476 20.12 13.67 16.54
C TYR A 476 21.33 14.52 16.94
N GLU A 477 22.22 13.97 17.73
CA GLU A 477 23.48 14.66 18.08
C GLU A 477 24.34 14.93 16.83
N MET A 478 24.47 13.94 15.95
CA MET A 478 25.18 14.08 14.68
C MET A 478 24.55 15.18 13.80
N ARG A 479 23.22 15.19 13.69
CA ARG A 479 22.50 16.21 12.93
C ARG A 479 22.66 17.60 13.52
N ALA A 480 22.63 17.72 14.84
CA ALA A 480 22.84 18.99 15.54
C ALA A 480 24.26 19.55 15.33
N LYS A 481 25.28 18.70 15.45
CA LYS A 481 26.67 19.08 15.18
C LYS A 481 26.86 19.56 13.74
N ARG A 482 26.36 18.83 12.77
CA ARG A 482 26.45 19.19 11.34
C ARG A 482 25.66 20.46 11.00
N GLN A 483 24.54 20.68 11.65
CA GLN A 483 23.79 21.92 11.46
C GLN A 483 24.57 23.11 12.00
N ALA A 484 25.19 22.98 13.19
CA ALA A 484 26.00 24.01 13.76
C ALA A 484 27.25 24.35 12.91
N GLU A 485 27.92 23.33 12.37
CA GLU A 485 29.05 23.50 11.43
C GLU A 485 28.62 24.23 10.15
N TRP A 486 27.42 23.89 9.62
CA TRP A 486 26.85 24.55 8.46
C TRP A 486 26.55 26.04 8.75
N ASP A 487 25.86 26.29 9.85
CA ASP A 487 25.50 27.66 10.26
C ASP A 487 26.74 28.54 10.52
N ALA A 488 27.82 27.97 11.07
CA ALA A 488 29.09 28.64 11.23
C ALA A 488 29.72 29.02 9.87
N LYS A 489 29.76 28.08 8.90
CA LYS A 489 30.26 28.33 7.55
C LYS A 489 29.46 29.38 6.79
N VAL A 490 28.13 29.39 6.96
CA VAL A 490 27.25 30.40 6.34
C VAL A 490 27.53 31.79 6.92
N LYS A 491 27.78 31.89 8.25
CA LYS A 491 28.15 33.17 8.91
C LYS A 491 29.51 33.68 8.49
N GLU A 492 30.45 32.80 8.19
CA GLU A 492 31.80 33.15 7.72
C GLU A 492 31.84 33.58 6.23
N GLY A 493 30.70 33.71 5.56
CA GLY A 493 30.62 34.18 4.17
C GLY A 493 31.14 33.18 3.13
N GLY A 494 31.32 31.91 3.51
CA GLY A 494 31.69 30.83 2.61
C GLY A 494 30.60 30.54 1.60
N ALA A 495 30.92 30.59 0.30
CA ALA A 495 30.03 30.11 -0.73
C ALA A 495 29.69 28.64 -0.49
N VAL A 496 28.41 28.37 -0.17
CA VAL A 496 27.92 27.02 0.09
C VAL A 496 27.70 26.35 -1.27
N GLN A 497 28.64 25.51 -1.71
CA GLN A 497 28.49 24.63 -2.89
C GLN A 497 27.68 23.38 -2.57
#